data_890f6b79bc6c3e78a23f20db919bde0d
#
_entry.id   890f6b79bc6c3e78a23f20db919bde0d
#
_cell.length_a   1.000
_cell.length_b   1.000
_cell.length_c   1.000
_cell.angle_alpha   90.00
_cell.angle_beta   90.00
_cell.angle_gamma   90.00
#
_symmetry.space_group_name_H-M   'P 1'
#
loop_
_entity.id
_entity.type
_entity.pdbx_description
1 polymer ?
#
loop_
_entity_poly.entity_id
_entity_poly.type
_entity_poly.pdbx_seq_one_letter_code
_entity_poly.pdbx_strand_id
1 'polypeptide(L)'
;VLKESLGSNANEIPVIIADSADAEALQSLCEKTELVISTVGPYALYGELLVKNCCELGTDYCDLTGEPQWIRRMIERFEGQAKSSGARIVHCCGFDSIPSDLGVKFLQSHAQRHFGSYCDQVKLRVKVMKGGTSGGTIASGLNLYKEAAADPAIRKEMRDPYSLCPADHGFKARQNNMSVEFDQDFDSWAGPFIMASINTRVVLRSNALVDGFYAENFKYDEA
;
A
#
# COMPACT_ATOMS: atom_id res chain seq x y z
N VAL A 1 20.13 -10.46 -14.37
CA VAL A 1 18.87 -10.93 -13.73
C VAL A 1 17.95 -11.53 -14.78
N LEU A 2 17.36 -10.75 -15.74
CA LEU A 2 16.40 -11.30 -16.71
C LEU A 2 17.00 -12.42 -17.57
N LYS A 3 18.25 -12.27 -18.04
CA LYS A 3 18.94 -13.31 -18.82
C LYS A 3 19.22 -14.57 -18.01
N GLU A 4 19.50 -14.44 -16.73
CA GLU A 4 19.72 -15.58 -15.82
C GLU A 4 18.42 -16.35 -15.56
N SER A 5 17.29 -15.64 -15.45
CA SER A 5 15.99 -16.25 -15.15
C SER A 5 15.25 -16.79 -16.38
N LEU A 6 15.37 -16.13 -17.53
CA LEU A 6 14.60 -16.39 -18.75
C LEU A 6 15.44 -16.95 -19.90
N GLY A 7 16.77 -17.04 -19.76
CA GLY A 7 17.65 -17.54 -20.81
C GLY A 7 17.55 -16.73 -22.09
N SER A 8 17.45 -17.42 -23.23
CA SER A 8 17.32 -16.80 -24.57
C SER A 8 16.05 -15.95 -24.72
N ASN A 9 14.97 -16.29 -24.03
CA ASN A 9 13.70 -15.56 -24.12
C ASN A 9 13.79 -14.13 -23.61
N ALA A 10 14.79 -13.82 -22.77
CA ALA A 10 15.05 -12.46 -22.31
C ALA A 10 15.40 -11.48 -23.45
N ASN A 11 15.91 -11.97 -24.57
CA ASN A 11 16.26 -11.12 -25.72
C ASN A 11 15.02 -10.69 -26.53
N GLU A 12 13.90 -11.36 -26.36
CA GLU A 12 12.64 -11.06 -27.06
C GLU A 12 11.79 -10.04 -26.30
N ILE A 13 12.15 -9.71 -25.05
CA ILE A 13 11.42 -8.74 -24.25
C ILE A 13 11.78 -7.33 -24.74
N PRO A 14 10.82 -6.54 -25.21
CA PRO A 14 11.06 -5.17 -25.64
C PRO A 14 11.46 -4.31 -24.43
N VAL A 15 12.45 -3.44 -24.62
CA VAL A 15 12.90 -2.48 -23.63
C VAL A 15 12.50 -1.08 -24.08
N ILE A 16 11.75 -0.38 -23.25
CA ILE A 16 11.36 1.01 -23.45
C ILE A 16 12.09 1.86 -22.42
N ILE A 17 12.79 2.89 -22.88
CA ILE A 17 13.45 3.87 -22.02
C ILE A 17 12.48 5.05 -21.88
N ALA A 18 12.08 5.36 -20.65
CA ALA A 18 11.21 6.47 -20.34
C ALA A 18 11.70 7.16 -19.05
N ASP A 19 11.83 8.48 -19.08
CA ASP A 19 12.11 9.28 -17.89
C ASP A 19 10.80 9.48 -17.12
N SER A 20 10.86 9.36 -15.79
CA SER A 20 9.70 9.58 -14.92
C SER A 20 9.17 11.03 -14.92
N ALA A 21 9.97 11.97 -15.43
CA ALA A 21 9.59 13.37 -15.60
C ALA A 21 9.07 13.69 -17.04
N ASP A 22 9.15 12.74 -17.96
CA ASP A 22 8.70 12.89 -19.34
C ASP A 22 7.29 12.31 -19.53
N ALA A 23 6.29 13.20 -19.56
CA ALA A 23 4.88 12.82 -19.67
C ALA A 23 4.57 12.11 -21.00
N GLU A 24 5.21 12.49 -22.11
CA GLU A 24 4.95 11.89 -23.45
C GLU A 24 5.56 10.48 -23.52
N ALA A 25 6.76 10.29 -22.98
CA ALA A 25 7.40 8.98 -22.90
C ALA A 25 6.58 8.02 -22.01
N LEU A 26 6.06 8.49 -20.87
CA LEU A 26 5.21 7.71 -19.99
C LEU A 26 3.86 7.40 -20.60
N GLN A 27 3.25 8.34 -21.35
CA GLN A 27 2.04 8.09 -22.11
C GLN A 27 2.24 6.99 -23.14
N SER A 28 3.30 7.12 -23.96
CA SER A 28 3.64 6.10 -24.98
C SER A 28 3.94 4.72 -24.36
N LEU A 29 4.45 4.67 -23.13
CA LEU A 29 4.63 3.43 -22.39
C LEU A 29 3.27 2.82 -21.99
N CYS A 30 2.38 3.61 -21.41
CA CYS A 30 1.06 3.15 -20.98
C CYS A 30 0.19 2.67 -22.16
N GLU A 31 0.28 3.31 -23.33
CA GLU A 31 -0.44 2.90 -24.56
C GLU A 31 -0.01 1.52 -25.09
N LYS A 32 1.16 1.02 -24.68
CA LYS A 32 1.73 -0.25 -25.15
C LYS A 32 1.52 -1.42 -24.19
N THR A 33 0.87 -1.20 -23.07
CA THR A 33 0.67 -2.25 -22.06
C THR A 33 -0.70 -2.15 -21.42
N GLU A 34 -1.22 -3.26 -20.95
CA GLU A 34 -2.46 -3.33 -20.17
C GLU A 34 -2.21 -3.07 -18.67
N LEU A 35 -0.98 -3.30 -18.19
CA LEU A 35 -0.62 -3.17 -16.79
C LEU A 35 0.81 -2.66 -16.63
N VAL A 36 1.00 -1.71 -15.73
CA VAL A 36 2.31 -1.24 -15.26
C VAL A 36 2.54 -1.69 -13.81
N ILE A 37 3.69 -2.33 -13.57
CA ILE A 37 4.19 -2.63 -12.22
C ILE A 37 5.36 -1.68 -11.95
N SER A 38 5.15 -0.69 -11.08
CA SER A 38 6.15 0.33 -10.77
C SER A 38 6.97 -0.04 -9.53
N THR A 39 8.30 0.00 -9.68
CA THR A 39 9.26 -0.14 -8.58
C THR A 39 10.12 1.11 -8.41
N VAL A 40 9.70 2.24 -9.01
CA VAL A 40 10.46 3.50 -9.05
C VAL A 40 10.03 4.40 -7.89
N GLY A 41 10.78 4.37 -6.81
CA GLY A 41 10.61 5.23 -5.64
C GLY A 41 11.77 6.21 -5.44
N PRO A 42 11.63 7.25 -4.61
CA PRO A 42 10.43 7.68 -3.87
C PRO A 42 9.24 8.05 -4.76
N TYR A 43 8.08 7.45 -4.47
CA TYR A 43 6.89 7.62 -5.31
C TYR A 43 6.34 9.04 -5.25
N ALA A 44 6.45 9.71 -4.10
CA ALA A 44 6.09 11.11 -3.95
C ALA A 44 6.86 12.07 -4.88
N LEU A 45 8.04 11.66 -5.38
CA LEU A 45 8.87 12.46 -6.28
C LEU A 45 8.68 12.06 -7.75
N TYR A 46 8.44 10.77 -8.03
CA TYR A 46 8.52 10.23 -9.39
C TYR A 46 7.27 9.51 -9.88
N GLY A 47 6.29 9.21 -9.00
CA GLY A 47 5.19 8.32 -9.33
C GLY A 47 3.97 9.01 -9.96
N GLU A 48 3.78 10.31 -9.72
CA GLU A 48 2.52 10.99 -10.06
C GLU A 48 2.18 10.97 -11.54
N LEU A 49 3.13 11.32 -12.42
CA LEU A 49 2.88 11.36 -13.87
C LEU A 49 2.51 9.99 -14.43
N LEU A 50 3.13 8.93 -13.93
CA LEU A 50 2.82 7.57 -14.36
C LEU A 50 1.42 7.16 -13.92
N VAL A 51 1.04 7.40 -12.67
CA VAL A 51 -0.33 7.13 -12.18
C VAL A 51 -1.36 7.91 -12.97
N LYS A 52 -1.09 9.20 -13.25
CA LYS A 52 -1.96 10.04 -14.08
C LYS A 52 -2.19 9.43 -15.45
N ASN A 53 -1.12 9.07 -16.18
CA ASN A 53 -1.22 8.48 -17.51
C ASN A 53 -1.99 7.14 -17.47
N CYS A 54 -1.73 6.29 -16.49
CA CYS A 54 -2.48 5.05 -16.31
C CYS A 54 -3.99 5.31 -16.11
N CYS A 55 -4.34 6.29 -15.28
CA CYS A 55 -5.74 6.68 -15.06
C CYS A 55 -6.40 7.24 -16.33
N GLU A 56 -5.68 8.02 -17.13
CA GLU A 56 -6.21 8.65 -18.34
C GLU A 56 -6.43 7.64 -19.48
N LEU A 57 -5.54 6.66 -19.59
CA LEU A 57 -5.53 5.70 -20.69
C LEU A 57 -6.26 4.38 -20.41
N GLY A 58 -6.71 4.17 -19.17
CA GLY A 58 -7.33 2.90 -18.79
C GLY A 58 -6.33 1.78 -18.54
N THR A 59 -5.05 2.11 -18.38
CA THR A 59 -3.98 1.15 -18.10
C THR A 59 -3.97 0.83 -16.60
N ASP A 60 -3.95 -0.45 -16.25
CA ASP A 60 -3.83 -0.88 -14.86
C ASP A 60 -2.47 -0.51 -14.26
N TYR A 61 -2.45 -0.27 -12.97
CA TYR A 61 -1.23 0.11 -12.26
C TYR A 61 -1.12 -0.60 -10.91
N CYS A 62 0.07 -1.06 -10.59
CA CYS A 62 0.40 -1.44 -9.22
C CYS A 62 1.83 -1.03 -8.85
N ASP A 63 2.07 -0.87 -7.56
CA ASP A 63 3.36 -0.49 -7.00
C ASP A 63 3.65 -1.19 -5.67
N LEU A 64 4.79 -0.86 -5.07
CA LEU A 64 5.20 -1.33 -3.75
C LEU A 64 5.49 -0.16 -2.79
N THR A 65 4.75 0.95 -2.94
CA THR A 65 4.94 2.14 -2.12
C THR A 65 4.58 1.90 -0.65
N GLY A 66 5.29 2.58 0.24
CA GLY A 66 4.96 2.69 1.67
C GLY A 66 4.70 4.15 2.08
N GLU A 67 4.30 5.03 1.15
CA GLU A 67 4.16 6.47 1.32
C GLU A 67 2.67 6.90 1.42
N PRO A 68 2.02 6.82 2.61
CA PRO A 68 0.58 7.00 2.74
C PRO A 68 0.10 8.40 2.29
N GLN A 69 0.88 9.46 2.56
CA GLN A 69 0.55 10.81 2.14
C GLN A 69 0.51 10.95 0.60
N TRP A 70 1.38 10.24 -0.11
CA TRP A 70 1.37 10.22 -1.57
C TRP A 70 0.18 9.42 -2.10
N ILE A 71 -0.09 8.23 -1.54
CA ILE A 71 -1.26 7.42 -1.90
C ILE A 71 -2.54 8.23 -1.75
N ARG A 72 -2.70 8.96 -0.63
CA ARG A 72 -3.85 9.81 -0.39
C ARG A 72 -4.01 10.86 -1.48
N ARG A 73 -2.93 11.56 -1.85
CA ARG A 73 -2.95 12.53 -2.95
C ARG A 73 -3.35 11.91 -4.30
N MET A 74 -2.86 10.69 -4.60
CA MET A 74 -3.22 10.00 -5.84
C MET A 74 -4.70 9.62 -5.87
N ILE A 75 -5.24 9.12 -4.78
CA ILE A 75 -6.65 8.81 -4.64
C ILE A 75 -7.49 10.08 -4.86
N GLU A 76 -7.21 11.16 -4.15
CA GLU A 76 -7.97 12.42 -4.23
C GLU A 76 -7.96 13.03 -5.63
N ARG A 77 -6.84 12.91 -6.35
CA ARG A 77 -6.67 13.54 -7.66
C ARG A 77 -7.17 12.69 -8.81
N PHE A 78 -7.04 11.38 -8.74
CA PHE A 78 -7.17 10.52 -9.92
C PHE A 78 -8.23 9.41 -9.80
N GLU A 79 -8.85 9.20 -8.61
CA GLU A 79 -9.86 8.14 -8.45
C GLU A 79 -11.04 8.31 -9.42
N GLY A 80 -11.51 9.52 -9.63
CA GLY A 80 -12.60 9.82 -10.57
C GLY A 80 -12.21 9.47 -12.00
N GLN A 81 -10.99 9.82 -12.41
CA GLN A 81 -10.48 9.52 -13.75
C GLN A 81 -10.29 8.00 -13.94
N ALA A 82 -9.71 7.32 -12.96
CA ALA A 82 -9.53 5.87 -13.00
C ALA A 82 -10.87 5.13 -13.13
N LYS A 83 -11.89 5.55 -12.35
CA LYS A 83 -13.25 5.00 -12.47
C LYS A 83 -13.85 5.22 -13.86
N SER A 84 -13.61 6.38 -14.47
CA SER A 84 -14.15 6.72 -15.80
C SER A 84 -13.49 5.92 -16.92
N SER A 85 -12.18 5.71 -16.85
CA SER A 85 -11.41 4.97 -17.85
C SER A 85 -11.46 3.44 -17.66
N GLY A 86 -11.82 2.99 -16.44
CA GLY A 86 -11.79 1.59 -16.03
C GLY A 86 -10.43 1.11 -15.54
N ALA A 87 -9.44 2.00 -15.38
CA ALA A 87 -8.13 1.67 -14.84
C ALA A 87 -8.21 1.21 -13.38
N ARG A 88 -7.52 0.13 -13.05
CA ARG A 88 -7.37 -0.36 -11.68
C ARG A 88 -6.03 0.11 -11.13
N ILE A 89 -6.07 1.02 -10.15
CA ILE A 89 -4.89 1.58 -9.50
C ILE A 89 -4.76 0.96 -8.12
N VAL A 90 -3.74 0.13 -7.91
CA VAL A 90 -3.55 -0.62 -6.65
C VAL A 90 -2.16 -0.34 -6.08
N HIS A 91 -2.12 0.40 -5.00
CA HIS A 91 -0.89 0.69 -4.26
C HIS A 91 -0.53 -0.43 -3.28
N CYS A 92 0.72 -0.44 -2.79
CA CYS A 92 1.19 -1.35 -1.74
C CYS A 92 1.12 -2.84 -2.12
N CYS A 93 1.36 -3.20 -3.38
CA CYS A 93 1.36 -4.58 -3.86
C CYS A 93 2.68 -5.34 -3.59
N GLY A 94 3.58 -4.78 -2.79
CA GLY A 94 4.83 -5.43 -2.40
C GLY A 94 4.67 -6.40 -1.24
N PHE A 95 5.73 -7.20 -1.00
CA PHE A 95 5.80 -8.15 0.12
C PHE A 95 5.60 -7.47 1.49
N ASP A 96 5.96 -6.20 1.60
CA ASP A 96 5.85 -5.45 2.85
C ASP A 96 4.41 -5.25 3.33
N SER A 97 3.41 -5.30 2.44
CA SER A 97 2.00 -5.05 2.76
C SER A 97 1.05 -6.21 2.40
N ILE A 98 1.33 -6.93 1.32
CA ILE A 98 0.48 -8.04 0.84
C ILE A 98 0.20 -9.11 1.91
N PRO A 99 1.19 -9.60 2.68
CA PRO A 99 0.93 -10.59 3.73
C PRO A 99 -0.02 -10.07 4.81
N SER A 100 0.07 -8.78 5.15
CA SER A 100 -0.79 -8.15 6.15
C SER A 100 -2.23 -8.05 5.65
N ASP A 101 -2.45 -7.48 4.47
CA ASP A 101 -3.78 -7.26 3.91
C ASP A 101 -4.48 -8.57 3.51
N LEU A 102 -3.84 -9.36 2.66
CA LEU A 102 -4.42 -10.64 2.21
C LEU A 102 -4.46 -11.67 3.33
N GLY A 103 -3.53 -11.62 4.29
CA GLY A 103 -3.56 -12.46 5.49
C GLY A 103 -4.79 -12.19 6.34
N VAL A 104 -5.13 -10.92 6.58
CA VAL A 104 -6.37 -10.53 7.27
C VAL A 104 -7.59 -11.01 6.50
N LYS A 105 -7.64 -10.77 5.19
CA LYS A 105 -8.76 -11.24 4.35
C LYS A 105 -8.92 -12.77 4.41
N PHE A 106 -7.81 -13.50 4.36
CA PHE A 106 -7.83 -14.96 4.46
C PHE A 106 -8.38 -15.43 5.80
N LEU A 107 -7.89 -14.87 6.92
CA LEU A 107 -8.36 -15.20 8.27
C LEU A 107 -9.84 -14.85 8.44
N GLN A 108 -10.27 -13.68 8.02
CA GLN A 108 -11.65 -13.23 8.12
C GLN A 108 -12.59 -14.13 7.28
N SER A 109 -12.19 -14.46 6.06
CA SER A 109 -12.96 -15.39 5.22
C SER A 109 -13.03 -16.80 5.83
N HIS A 110 -11.98 -17.24 6.53
CA HIS A 110 -11.96 -18.51 7.22
C HIS A 110 -12.87 -18.48 8.46
N ALA A 111 -12.77 -17.44 9.27
CA ALA A 111 -13.62 -17.24 10.44
C ALA A 111 -15.13 -17.24 10.06
N GLN A 112 -15.48 -16.49 9.04
CA GLN A 112 -16.86 -16.44 8.54
C GLN A 112 -17.37 -17.81 8.09
N ARG A 113 -16.54 -18.58 7.40
CA ARG A 113 -16.95 -19.95 6.93
C ARG A 113 -17.09 -20.95 8.05
N HIS A 114 -16.22 -20.90 9.07
CA HIS A 114 -16.18 -21.91 10.13
C HIS A 114 -17.00 -21.55 11.38
N PHE A 115 -17.12 -20.24 11.68
CA PHE A 115 -17.78 -19.77 12.91
C PHE A 115 -19.03 -18.92 12.62
N GLY A 116 -19.33 -18.61 11.35
CA GLY A 116 -20.47 -17.80 10.95
C GLY A 116 -20.32 -16.31 11.28
N SER A 117 -19.13 -15.87 11.72
CA SER A 117 -18.85 -14.48 12.08
C SER A 117 -17.44 -14.08 11.73
N TYR A 118 -17.23 -12.79 11.53
CA TYR A 118 -15.88 -12.22 11.40
C TYR A 118 -15.26 -11.96 12.77
N CYS A 119 -13.93 -11.94 12.82
CA CYS A 119 -13.22 -11.50 14.01
C CYS A 119 -13.25 -9.98 14.08
N ASP A 120 -13.47 -9.43 15.26
CA ASP A 120 -13.41 -7.99 15.54
C ASP A 120 -11.97 -7.48 15.73
N GLN A 121 -11.00 -8.40 15.88
CA GLN A 121 -9.57 -8.10 15.94
C GLN A 121 -8.74 -9.16 15.23
N VAL A 122 -7.69 -8.71 14.52
CA VAL A 122 -6.63 -9.57 13.99
C VAL A 122 -5.27 -9.02 14.45
N LYS A 123 -4.41 -9.89 14.97
CA LYS A 123 -3.03 -9.59 15.35
C LYS A 123 -2.05 -10.31 14.44
N LEU A 124 -1.05 -9.59 13.93
CA LEU A 124 0.09 -10.16 13.22
C LEU A 124 1.37 -9.93 14.02
N ARG A 125 2.19 -10.96 14.17
CA ARG A 125 3.48 -10.88 14.89
C ARG A 125 4.61 -11.36 14.01
N VAL A 126 5.56 -10.46 13.71
CA VAL A 126 6.74 -10.76 12.92
C VAL A 126 7.82 -11.35 13.82
N LYS A 127 8.00 -12.67 13.78
CA LYS A 127 8.98 -13.36 14.64
C LYS A 127 10.43 -13.17 14.21
N VAL A 128 10.66 -13.13 12.90
CA VAL A 128 12.01 -13.03 12.34
C VAL A 128 11.96 -12.25 11.03
N MET A 129 12.81 -11.23 10.94
CA MET A 129 13.04 -10.51 9.70
C MET A 129 14.53 -10.59 9.37
N LYS A 130 14.87 -11.09 8.17
CA LYS A 130 16.24 -11.17 7.67
C LYS A 130 16.35 -10.32 6.42
N GLY A 131 17.35 -9.46 6.36
CA GLY A 131 17.61 -8.56 5.23
C GLY A 131 17.93 -7.15 5.70
N GLY A 132 18.17 -6.28 4.77
CA GLY A 132 18.45 -4.85 4.99
C GLY A 132 17.40 -3.97 4.35
N THR A 133 17.32 -2.72 4.80
CA THR A 133 16.47 -1.70 4.20
C THR A 133 17.08 -1.25 2.87
N SER A 134 16.28 -1.19 1.81
CA SER A 134 16.74 -0.71 0.51
C SER A 134 17.02 0.81 0.54
N GLY A 135 17.87 1.28 -0.36
CA GLY A 135 18.12 2.72 -0.52
C GLY A 135 16.86 3.51 -0.84
N GLY A 136 15.94 2.92 -1.62
CA GLY A 136 14.62 3.50 -1.92
C GLY A 136 13.76 3.69 -0.67
N THR A 137 13.70 2.71 0.21
CA THR A 137 12.96 2.79 1.49
C THR A 137 13.51 3.91 2.38
N ILE A 138 14.84 4.04 2.46
CA ILE A 138 15.46 5.13 3.24
C ILE A 138 15.14 6.48 2.62
N ALA A 139 15.23 6.61 1.30
CA ALA A 139 14.92 7.86 0.59
C ALA A 139 13.46 8.27 0.75
N SER A 140 12.51 7.34 0.65
CA SER A 140 11.08 7.57 0.89
C SER A 140 10.81 8.03 2.34
N GLY A 141 11.43 7.37 3.32
CA GLY A 141 11.31 7.76 4.73
C GLY A 141 11.83 9.16 5.01
N LEU A 142 13.00 9.52 4.44
CA LEU A 142 13.57 10.87 4.56
C LEU A 142 12.68 11.92 3.88
N ASN A 143 12.11 11.62 2.72
CA ASN A 143 11.20 12.53 2.02
C ASN A 143 9.94 12.75 2.85
N LEU A 144 9.32 11.68 3.35
CA LEU A 144 8.14 11.76 4.22
C LEU A 144 8.41 12.61 5.47
N TYR A 145 9.58 12.43 6.11
CA TYR A 145 9.98 13.26 7.25
C TYR A 145 10.07 14.74 6.90
N LYS A 146 10.68 15.08 5.74
CA LYS A 146 10.77 16.46 5.26
C LYS A 146 9.39 17.07 4.98
N GLU A 147 8.51 16.34 4.30
CA GLU A 147 7.14 16.78 4.03
C GLU A 147 6.37 17.00 5.35
N ALA A 148 6.45 16.06 6.28
CA ALA A 148 5.79 16.17 7.58
C ALA A 148 6.36 17.29 8.46
N ALA A 149 7.65 17.62 8.33
CA ALA A 149 8.24 18.76 9.03
C ALA A 149 7.74 20.10 8.47
N ALA A 150 7.54 20.17 7.15
CA ALA A 150 7.11 21.38 6.47
C ALA A 150 5.59 21.63 6.60
N ASP A 151 4.76 20.56 6.62
CA ASP A 151 3.30 20.68 6.60
C ASP A 151 2.65 20.00 7.82
N PRO A 152 1.96 20.79 8.69
CA PRO A 152 1.19 20.27 9.80
C PRO A 152 0.02 19.35 9.38
N ALA A 153 -0.54 19.52 8.18
CA ALA A 153 -1.62 18.68 7.68
C ALA A 153 -1.14 17.26 7.43
N ILE A 154 0.04 17.10 6.85
CA ILE A 154 0.67 15.77 6.65
C ILE A 154 0.92 15.11 8.01
N ARG A 155 1.40 15.86 9.02
CA ARG A 155 1.57 15.31 10.38
C ARG A 155 0.26 14.83 11.00
N LYS A 156 -0.84 15.54 10.76
CA LYS A 156 -2.16 15.14 11.23
C LYS A 156 -2.63 13.87 10.51
N GLU A 157 -2.49 13.82 9.21
CA GLU A 157 -2.82 12.66 8.38
C GLU A 157 -2.02 11.41 8.79
N MET A 158 -0.73 11.56 9.07
CA MET A 158 0.11 10.47 9.54
C MET A 158 -0.28 9.91 10.92
N ARG A 159 -1.05 10.64 11.71
CA ARG A 159 -1.58 10.17 12.99
C ARG A 159 -2.92 9.45 12.84
N ASP A 160 -3.58 9.62 11.71
CA ASP A 160 -4.86 9.01 11.43
C ASP A 160 -4.66 7.63 10.77
N PRO A 161 -5.02 6.51 11.44
CA PRO A 161 -4.92 5.18 10.86
C PRO A 161 -5.92 4.96 9.74
N TYR A 162 -6.93 5.81 9.60
CA TYR A 162 -7.96 5.76 8.58
C TYR A 162 -7.69 6.69 7.39
N SER A 163 -6.53 7.34 7.34
CA SER A 163 -6.21 8.37 6.34
C SER A 163 -6.34 7.91 4.88
N LEU A 164 -6.28 6.61 4.60
CA LEU A 164 -6.49 6.06 3.27
C LEU A 164 -7.92 5.58 3.01
N CYS A 165 -8.79 5.57 4.02
CA CYS A 165 -10.19 5.17 3.84
C CYS A 165 -10.97 6.25 3.09
N PRO A 166 -12.08 5.90 2.39
CA PRO A 166 -13.05 6.87 1.90
C PRO A 166 -13.54 7.79 3.01
N ALA A 167 -13.91 9.03 2.67
CA ALA A 167 -14.29 10.03 3.67
C ALA A 167 -15.53 9.65 4.50
N ASP A 168 -16.38 8.80 3.97
CA ASP A 168 -17.63 8.31 4.56
C ASP A 168 -17.50 6.94 5.25
N HIS A 169 -16.30 6.46 5.54
CA HIS A 169 -16.03 5.11 6.09
C HIS A 169 -16.73 4.78 7.41
N GLY A 170 -17.10 5.76 8.22
CA GLY A 170 -17.84 5.57 9.48
C GLY A 170 -17.05 4.92 10.64
N PHE A 171 -15.85 4.42 10.43
CA PHE A 171 -15.05 3.71 11.44
C PHE A 171 -14.60 4.62 12.58
N LYS A 172 -14.71 4.11 13.82
CA LYS A 172 -14.37 4.85 15.05
C LYS A 172 -13.46 4.07 16.00
N ALA A 173 -13.16 2.81 15.70
CA ALA A 173 -12.34 1.99 16.58
C ALA A 173 -10.95 2.61 16.76
N ARG A 174 -10.52 2.74 18.02
CA ARG A 174 -9.15 3.15 18.30
C ARG A 174 -8.22 2.01 17.94
N GLN A 175 -7.35 2.24 16.97
CA GLN A 175 -6.31 1.31 16.59
C GLN A 175 -5.18 1.33 17.64
N ASN A 176 -4.48 0.20 17.80
CA ASN A 176 -3.38 0.10 18.73
C ASN A 176 -2.19 0.95 18.24
N ASN A 177 -1.67 1.81 19.12
CA ASN A 177 -0.41 2.51 18.88
C ASN A 177 0.66 1.71 19.60
N MET A 178 1.31 0.83 18.88
CA MET A 178 2.28 -0.11 19.41
C MET A 178 3.28 0.53 20.37
N SER A 179 3.14 0.17 21.63
CA SER A 179 4.18 0.28 22.65
C SER A 179 4.82 -1.09 22.86
N VAL A 180 5.98 -1.13 23.46
CA VAL A 180 6.57 -2.40 23.89
C VAL A 180 5.70 -2.97 25.00
N GLU A 181 5.08 -4.12 24.77
CA GLU A 181 4.19 -4.79 25.73
C GLU A 181 4.32 -6.32 25.65
N PHE A 182 3.92 -6.99 26.71
CA PHE A 182 3.83 -8.44 26.72
C PHE A 182 2.50 -8.88 26.11
N ASP A 183 2.55 -9.54 24.98
CA ASP A 183 1.37 -10.08 24.29
C ASP A 183 1.02 -11.46 24.85
N GLN A 184 -0.07 -11.54 25.61
CA GLN A 184 -0.53 -12.78 26.24
C GLN A 184 -0.99 -13.83 25.23
N ASP A 185 -1.50 -13.42 24.04
CA ASP A 185 -1.96 -14.35 23.01
C ASP A 185 -0.79 -15.10 22.34
N PHE A 186 0.39 -14.45 22.31
CA PHE A 186 1.61 -15.01 21.71
C PHE A 186 2.66 -15.44 22.74
N ASP A 187 2.38 -15.23 24.04
CA ASP A 187 3.30 -15.49 25.16
C ASP A 187 4.71 -14.92 24.91
N SER A 188 4.75 -13.65 24.46
CA SER A 188 6.00 -12.99 24.06
C SER A 188 5.93 -11.48 24.16
N TRP A 189 7.09 -10.84 24.31
CA TRP A 189 7.20 -9.40 24.17
C TRP A 189 7.05 -9.00 22.72
N ALA A 190 6.19 -8.02 22.46
CA ALA A 190 5.98 -7.40 21.16
C ALA A 190 6.43 -5.94 21.22
N GLY A 191 6.93 -5.41 20.11
CA GLY A 191 7.39 -4.04 19.98
C GLY A 191 6.98 -3.44 18.63
N PRO A 192 7.19 -2.12 18.44
CA PRO A 192 6.81 -1.44 17.23
C PRO A 192 7.44 -2.08 15.98
N PHE A 193 6.63 -2.37 14.97
CA PHE A 193 7.08 -2.81 13.66
C PHE A 193 6.98 -1.65 12.66
N ILE A 194 8.07 -1.41 11.91
CA ILE A 194 8.18 -0.23 11.05
C ILE A 194 7.07 -0.16 9.98
N MET A 195 6.66 -1.32 9.44
CA MET A 195 5.63 -1.37 8.40
C MET A 195 4.21 -1.30 8.94
N ALA A 196 3.99 -1.47 10.26
CA ALA A 196 2.67 -1.41 10.86
C ALA A 196 1.93 -0.10 10.56
N SER A 197 2.68 1.00 10.41
CA SER A 197 2.10 2.32 10.11
C SER A 197 1.39 2.37 8.76
N ILE A 198 1.96 1.75 7.72
CA ILE A 198 1.32 1.69 6.39
C ILE A 198 0.36 0.51 6.31
N ASN A 199 0.73 -0.66 6.85
CA ASN A 199 -0.06 -1.87 6.73
C ASN A 199 -1.42 -1.75 7.42
N THR A 200 -1.48 -1.11 8.59
CA THR A 200 -2.75 -0.79 9.27
C THR A 200 -3.68 0.01 8.35
N ARG A 201 -3.17 1.03 7.65
CA ARG A 201 -3.96 1.84 6.73
C ARG A 201 -4.46 1.05 5.53
N VAL A 202 -3.62 0.18 4.97
CA VAL A 202 -3.99 -0.69 3.84
C VAL A 202 -5.10 -1.65 4.25
N VAL A 203 -4.95 -2.34 5.37
CA VAL A 203 -5.95 -3.28 5.91
C VAL A 203 -7.28 -2.57 6.20
N LEU A 204 -7.24 -1.38 6.82
CA LEU A 204 -8.44 -0.61 7.11
C LEU A 204 -9.11 -0.05 5.85
N ARG A 205 -8.32 0.37 4.84
CA ARG A 205 -8.85 0.74 3.54
C ARG A 205 -9.53 -0.43 2.85
N SER A 206 -8.92 -1.62 2.85
CA SER A 206 -9.53 -2.83 2.29
C SER A 206 -10.86 -3.14 2.97
N ASN A 207 -10.95 -3.02 4.30
CA ASN A 207 -12.21 -3.15 5.03
C ASN A 207 -13.26 -2.12 4.56
N ALA A 208 -12.86 -0.87 4.37
CA ALA A 208 -13.77 0.20 3.92
C ALA A 208 -14.29 -0.03 2.49
N LEU A 209 -13.42 -0.49 1.58
CA LEU A 209 -13.77 -0.70 0.16
C LEU A 209 -14.67 -1.91 -0.08
N VAL A 210 -14.78 -2.81 0.88
CA VAL A 210 -15.68 -3.97 0.83
C VAL A 210 -16.88 -3.82 1.80
N ASP A 211 -17.39 -2.61 1.91
CA ASP A 211 -18.60 -2.25 2.69
C ASP A 211 -18.54 -2.65 4.18
N GLY A 212 -17.37 -2.48 4.81
CA GLY A 212 -17.17 -2.81 6.22
C GLY A 212 -17.18 -4.31 6.49
N PHE A 213 -16.71 -5.11 5.56
CA PHE A 213 -16.73 -6.57 5.57
C PHE A 213 -16.23 -7.20 6.90
N TYR A 214 -15.24 -6.56 7.58
CA TYR A 214 -14.72 -7.06 8.86
C TYR A 214 -15.42 -6.47 10.10
N ALA A 215 -16.29 -5.53 9.94
CA ALA A 215 -17.06 -4.73 10.91
C ALA A 215 -16.51 -3.30 11.11
N GLU A 216 -17.41 -2.40 11.56
CA GLU A 216 -17.07 -0.99 11.83
C GLU A 216 -16.06 -0.81 12.96
N ASN A 217 -16.05 -1.73 13.93
CA ASN A 217 -15.17 -1.70 15.09
C ASN A 217 -13.93 -2.59 14.95
N PHE A 218 -13.63 -3.02 13.74
CA PHE A 218 -12.48 -3.88 13.46
C PHE A 218 -11.15 -3.25 13.89
N LYS A 219 -10.31 -4.05 14.51
CA LYS A 219 -8.96 -3.66 14.95
C LYS A 219 -7.92 -4.53 14.27
N TYR A 220 -6.87 -3.88 13.81
CA TYR A 220 -5.69 -4.54 13.29
C TYR A 220 -4.46 -4.11 14.10
N ASP A 221 -3.62 -5.07 14.45
CA ASP A 221 -2.45 -4.88 15.29
C ASP A 221 -1.27 -5.69 14.73
N GLU A 222 -0.17 -5.00 14.40
CA GLU A 222 1.02 -5.58 13.77
C GLU A 222 2.29 -5.18 14.54
N ALA A 223 3.08 -6.20 14.93
CA ALA A 223 4.29 -6.04 15.73
C ALA A 223 5.40 -7.02 15.30
#